data_fcaf8349bb4105d4d91b5f1602f6349d
#
_entry.id   fcaf8349bb4105d4d91b5f1602f6349d
#
_cell.length_a   1.000
_cell.length_b   1.000
_cell.length_c   1.000
_cell.angle_alpha   90.00
_cell.angle_beta   90.00
_cell.angle_gamma   90.00
#
_symmetry.space_group_name_H-M   'P 1'
#
loop_
_entity.id
_entity.type
_entity.pdbx_description
1 polymer ?
#
loop_
_entity_poly.entity_id
_entity_poly.type
_entity_poly.pdbx_seq_one_letter_code
_entity_poly.pdbx_strand_id
1 'polypeptide(L)'
;KMKNLPGGLVIIPLVIAVVLATFVPQVFQIGGYVTALFYEGNACMMGFFLIVCGSMIDIKQVGMPLYKGVIMTGTKFLLGVIVGLIVGKICGPQGFLGIAPFVLIAAITNSNGSLYISLSSQFGNATDTGAISILSLNDGPFFTLIALGATGLANIPIKSLIAVLVPLLIGFFWGNLDKGFRDACKTAQPIVTFFMTISIGAKTDVKTILTAGASGIVLGLISAATA
;
A
#
# COMPACT_ATOMS: atom_id res chain seq x y z
N LYS A 1 -11.72 19.23 2.10
CA LYS A 1 -10.60 19.55 3.01
C LYS A 1 -9.60 18.38 3.12
N MET A 2 -10.05 17.13 3.32
CA MET A 2 -9.15 15.95 3.39
C MET A 2 -8.35 15.71 2.10
N LYS A 3 -8.95 15.95 0.93
CA LYS A 3 -8.25 15.80 -0.37
C LYS A 3 -7.15 16.85 -0.61
N ASN A 4 -7.16 17.96 0.14
CA ASN A 4 -6.17 19.03 -0.01
C ASN A 4 -4.89 18.79 0.79
N LEU A 5 -4.88 17.75 1.63
CA LEU A 5 -3.69 17.31 2.37
C LEU A 5 -3.09 16.08 1.68
N PRO A 6 -1.81 16.10 1.30
CA PRO A 6 -1.15 14.91 0.79
C PRO A 6 -1.31 13.75 1.77
N GLY A 7 -1.85 12.63 1.31
CA GLY A 7 -2.15 11.48 2.18
C GLY A 7 -3.30 11.67 3.18
N GLY A 8 -4.05 12.78 3.15
CA GLY A 8 -5.11 13.07 4.11
C GLY A 8 -6.23 12.03 4.16
N LEU A 9 -6.50 11.34 3.05
CA LEU A 9 -7.46 10.24 2.97
C LEU A 9 -6.98 8.95 3.68
N VAL A 10 -5.69 8.84 3.96
CA VAL A 10 -5.08 7.72 4.69
C VAL A 10 -4.85 8.12 6.14
N ILE A 11 -4.15 9.24 6.37
CA ILE A 11 -3.67 9.66 7.69
C ILE A 11 -4.84 10.04 8.61
N ILE A 12 -5.78 10.83 8.13
CA ILE A 12 -6.88 11.34 8.98
C ILE A 12 -7.76 10.19 9.50
N PRO A 13 -8.32 9.29 8.65
CA PRO A 13 -9.13 8.19 9.15
C PRO A 13 -8.33 7.20 9.99
N LEU A 14 -7.04 6.98 9.68
CA LEU A 14 -6.16 6.15 10.48
C LEU A 14 -6.02 6.68 11.91
N VAL A 15 -5.66 7.96 12.05
CA VAL A 15 -5.47 8.60 13.37
C VAL A 15 -6.77 8.59 14.16
N ILE A 16 -7.92 8.93 13.54
CA ILE A 16 -9.22 8.88 14.20
C ILE A 16 -9.52 7.47 14.69
N ALA A 17 -9.30 6.47 13.85
CA ALA A 17 -9.57 5.08 14.21
C ALA A 17 -8.65 4.58 15.34
N VAL A 18 -7.36 4.92 15.32
CA VAL A 18 -6.41 4.59 16.41
C VAL A 18 -6.82 5.24 17.73
N VAL A 19 -7.21 6.52 17.71
CA VAL A 19 -7.69 7.22 18.90
C VAL A 19 -8.95 6.54 19.46
N LEU A 20 -9.93 6.26 18.60
CA LEU A 20 -11.14 5.55 19.01
C LEU A 20 -10.84 4.13 19.53
N ALA A 21 -9.96 3.39 18.87
CA ALA A 21 -9.57 2.05 19.30
C ALA A 21 -8.85 2.06 20.66
N THR A 22 -8.14 3.14 20.98
CA THR A 22 -7.43 3.29 22.25
C THR A 22 -8.36 3.65 23.40
N PHE A 23 -9.26 4.61 23.19
CA PHE A 23 -10.09 5.16 24.27
C PHE A 23 -11.48 4.53 24.37
N VAL A 24 -12.05 4.10 23.24
CA VAL A 24 -13.42 3.55 23.18
C VAL A 24 -13.47 2.37 22.18
N PRO A 25 -12.70 1.27 22.41
CA PRO A 25 -12.61 0.15 21.48
C PRO A 25 -13.96 -0.50 21.18
N GLN A 26 -14.91 -0.41 22.11
CA GLN A 26 -16.26 -1.00 21.97
C GLN A 26 -17.02 -0.41 20.76
N VAL A 27 -16.70 0.79 20.32
CA VAL A 27 -17.32 1.42 19.12
C VAL A 27 -17.16 0.55 17.88
N PHE A 28 -16.03 -0.14 17.76
CA PHE A 28 -15.76 -1.04 16.62
C PHE A 28 -16.29 -2.46 16.83
N GLN A 29 -16.75 -2.79 18.04
CA GLN A 29 -17.17 -4.13 18.47
C GLN A 29 -18.66 -4.21 18.80
N ILE A 30 -19.46 -3.26 18.31
CA ILE A 30 -20.93 -3.22 18.52
C ILE A 30 -21.62 -4.46 17.92
N GLY A 31 -20.99 -5.10 16.94
CA GLY A 31 -21.54 -6.25 16.20
C GLY A 31 -22.08 -5.88 14.82
N GLY A 32 -22.59 -6.87 14.10
CA GLY A 32 -23.22 -6.73 12.80
C GLY A 32 -22.32 -6.00 11.79
N TYR A 33 -22.90 -5.08 11.03
CA TYR A 33 -22.20 -4.35 9.95
C TYR A 33 -21.08 -3.43 10.45
N VAL A 34 -21.17 -2.92 11.66
CA VAL A 34 -20.15 -2.04 12.26
C VAL A 34 -18.86 -2.83 12.46
N THR A 35 -18.92 -3.95 13.16
CA THR A 35 -17.74 -4.79 13.40
C THR A 35 -17.20 -5.38 12.10
N ALA A 36 -18.08 -5.87 11.22
CA ALA A 36 -17.69 -6.45 9.94
C ALA A 36 -16.96 -5.45 9.04
N LEU A 37 -17.40 -4.18 9.01
CA LEU A 37 -16.79 -3.16 8.14
C LEU A 37 -15.54 -2.53 8.75
N PHE A 38 -15.62 -2.12 10.02
CA PHE A 38 -14.59 -1.26 10.62
C PHE A 38 -13.53 -2.04 11.40
N TYR A 39 -13.83 -3.22 11.91
CA TYR A 39 -12.90 -4.03 12.69
C TYR A 39 -12.36 -5.23 11.91
N GLU A 40 -13.22 -6.00 11.28
CA GLU A 40 -12.84 -7.22 10.54
C GLU A 40 -12.62 -6.96 9.04
N GLY A 41 -13.06 -5.81 8.54
CA GLY A 41 -13.13 -5.50 7.11
C GLY A 41 -11.79 -5.31 6.40
N ASN A 42 -10.65 -5.29 7.10
CA ASN A 42 -9.35 -5.00 6.49
C ASN A 42 -9.03 -5.92 5.29
N ALA A 43 -9.18 -7.23 5.44
CA ALA A 43 -8.88 -8.17 4.35
C ALA A 43 -9.83 -7.99 3.16
N CYS A 44 -11.11 -7.73 3.41
CA CYS A 44 -12.12 -7.45 2.38
C CYS A 44 -11.80 -6.15 1.64
N MET A 45 -11.52 -5.07 2.38
CA MET A 45 -11.17 -3.77 1.79
C MET A 45 -9.86 -3.84 1.02
N MET A 46 -8.88 -4.61 1.49
CA MET A 46 -7.64 -4.86 0.75
C MET A 46 -7.91 -5.60 -0.57
N GLY A 47 -8.81 -6.59 -0.58
CA GLY A 47 -9.22 -7.27 -1.80
C GLY A 47 -9.87 -6.31 -2.80
N PHE A 48 -10.78 -5.44 -2.37
CA PHE A 48 -11.34 -4.39 -3.21
C PHE A 48 -10.28 -3.41 -3.70
N PHE A 49 -9.35 -3.00 -2.84
CA PHE A 49 -8.26 -2.13 -3.23
C PHE A 49 -7.39 -2.75 -4.32
N LEU A 50 -7.08 -4.04 -4.23
CA LEU A 50 -6.34 -4.77 -5.27
C LEU A 50 -7.10 -4.86 -6.59
N ILE A 51 -8.44 -5.02 -6.57
CA ILE A 51 -9.27 -4.95 -7.78
C ILE A 51 -9.17 -3.55 -8.41
N VAL A 52 -9.26 -2.50 -7.59
CA VAL A 52 -9.10 -1.12 -8.06
C VAL A 52 -7.72 -0.92 -8.69
N CYS A 53 -6.64 -1.32 -8.02
CA CYS A 53 -5.28 -1.22 -8.54
C CYS A 53 -5.13 -1.98 -9.86
N GLY A 54 -5.60 -3.22 -9.91
CA GLY A 54 -5.59 -4.03 -11.13
C GLY A 54 -6.31 -3.37 -12.30
N SER A 55 -7.49 -2.76 -12.04
CA SER A 55 -8.29 -2.09 -13.09
C SER A 55 -7.61 -0.86 -13.68
N MET A 56 -6.69 -0.24 -12.95
CA MET A 56 -5.93 0.93 -13.41
C MET A 56 -4.78 0.56 -14.34
N ILE A 57 -4.40 -0.71 -14.43
CA ILE A 57 -3.36 -1.19 -15.34
C ILE A 57 -3.95 -1.23 -16.75
N ASP A 58 -3.55 -0.27 -17.60
CA ASP A 58 -4.04 -0.16 -18.97
C ASP A 58 -3.02 -0.74 -19.97
N ILE A 59 -3.38 -1.89 -20.58
CA ILE A 59 -2.54 -2.52 -21.61
C ILE A 59 -2.38 -1.69 -22.89
N LYS A 60 -3.24 -0.68 -23.09
CA LYS A 60 -3.16 0.23 -24.23
C LYS A 60 -2.21 1.39 -23.99
N GLN A 61 -1.77 1.61 -22.77
CA GLN A 61 -0.77 2.62 -22.42
C GLN A 61 0.64 2.08 -22.72
N VAL A 62 1.05 2.22 -23.96
CA VAL A 62 2.40 1.86 -24.44
C VAL A 62 3.28 3.10 -24.57
N GLY A 63 4.60 2.90 -24.59
CA GLY A 63 5.56 3.99 -24.78
C GLY A 63 6.08 4.59 -23.47
N MET A 64 6.24 5.90 -23.41
CA MET A 64 6.89 6.59 -22.27
C MET A 64 6.21 6.40 -20.92
N PRO A 65 4.87 6.36 -20.78
CA PRO A 65 4.24 6.06 -19.48
C PRO A 65 4.60 4.68 -18.95
N LEU A 66 4.56 3.66 -19.80
CA LEU A 66 4.93 2.28 -19.45
C LEU A 66 6.41 2.21 -19.06
N TYR A 67 7.29 2.80 -19.85
CA TYR A 67 8.73 2.85 -19.59
C TYR A 67 9.06 3.49 -18.24
N LYS A 68 8.49 4.68 -17.97
CA LYS A 68 8.67 5.37 -16.67
C LYS A 68 8.15 4.51 -15.50
N GLY A 69 6.96 3.94 -15.64
CA GLY A 69 6.36 3.10 -14.59
C GLY A 69 7.20 1.85 -14.29
N VAL A 70 7.71 1.18 -15.32
CA VAL A 70 8.57 -0.01 -15.16
C VAL A 70 9.90 0.37 -14.49
N ILE A 71 10.55 1.45 -14.92
CA ILE A 71 11.80 1.91 -14.30
C ILE A 71 11.59 2.28 -12.84
N MET A 72 10.57 3.08 -12.54
CA MET A 72 10.31 3.50 -11.17
C MET A 72 10.01 2.32 -10.26
N THR A 73 9.12 1.41 -10.68
CA THR A 73 8.77 0.21 -9.92
C THR A 73 9.99 -0.72 -9.76
N GLY A 74 10.73 -0.96 -10.84
CA GLY A 74 11.93 -1.80 -10.83
C GLY A 74 13.03 -1.23 -9.94
N THR A 75 13.27 0.08 -10.00
CA THR A 75 14.26 0.76 -9.16
C THR A 75 13.89 0.65 -7.67
N LYS A 76 12.64 0.92 -7.32
CA LYS A 76 12.16 0.77 -5.94
C LYS A 76 12.30 -0.66 -5.44
N PHE A 77 11.91 -1.64 -6.25
CA PHE A 77 12.05 -3.05 -5.93
C PHE A 77 13.50 -3.43 -5.66
N LEU A 78 14.41 -3.10 -6.59
CA LEU A 78 15.83 -3.39 -6.46
C LEU A 78 16.45 -2.68 -5.24
N LEU A 79 16.17 -1.40 -5.05
CA LEU A 79 16.65 -0.65 -3.89
C LEU A 79 16.16 -1.27 -2.58
N GLY A 80 14.88 -1.62 -2.47
CA GLY A 80 14.35 -2.26 -1.28
C GLY A 80 15.03 -3.59 -0.97
N VAL A 81 15.21 -4.44 -1.99
CA VAL A 81 15.90 -5.73 -1.86
C VAL A 81 17.37 -5.52 -1.44
N ILE A 82 18.10 -4.64 -2.12
CA ILE A 82 19.51 -4.37 -1.83
C ILE A 82 19.69 -3.84 -0.41
N VAL A 83 18.93 -2.82 -0.03
CA VAL A 83 19.01 -2.22 1.32
C VAL A 83 18.66 -3.26 2.39
N GLY A 84 17.59 -4.03 2.19
CA GLY A 84 17.21 -5.06 3.16
C GLY A 84 18.25 -6.15 3.30
N LEU A 85 18.86 -6.61 2.21
CA LEU A 85 19.93 -7.62 2.25
C LEU A 85 21.20 -7.08 2.92
N ILE A 86 21.60 -5.84 2.61
CA ILE A 86 22.76 -5.20 3.24
C ILE A 86 22.55 -5.07 4.75
N VAL A 87 21.40 -4.54 5.17
CA VAL A 87 21.08 -4.40 6.60
C VAL A 87 20.98 -5.76 7.28
N GLY A 88 20.38 -6.76 6.62
CA GLY A 88 20.32 -8.13 7.15
C GLY A 88 21.70 -8.77 7.33
N LYS A 89 22.61 -8.48 6.41
CA LYS A 89 23.99 -9.02 6.45
C LYS A 89 24.87 -8.31 7.49
N ILE A 90 24.72 -6.99 7.65
CA ILE A 90 25.55 -6.18 8.56
C ILE A 90 25.01 -6.20 9.99
N CYS A 91 23.68 -6.01 10.15
CA CYS A 91 23.03 -5.83 11.45
C CYS A 91 22.32 -7.10 11.95
N GLY A 92 22.29 -8.15 11.14
CA GLY A 92 21.62 -9.41 11.48
C GLY A 92 20.07 -9.28 11.51
N PRO A 93 19.37 -10.28 12.10
CA PRO A 93 17.92 -10.35 12.10
C PRO A 93 17.23 -9.19 12.84
N GLN A 94 17.91 -8.59 13.84
CA GLN A 94 17.39 -7.44 14.61
C GLN A 94 17.41 -6.15 13.81
N GLY A 95 18.20 -6.11 12.72
CA GLY A 95 18.27 -4.98 11.81
C GLY A 95 18.92 -3.72 12.40
N PHE A 96 18.69 -2.58 11.76
CA PHE A 96 19.25 -1.28 12.13
C PHE A 96 18.26 -0.49 12.96
N LEU A 97 18.65 -0.01 14.13
CA LEU A 97 17.78 0.71 15.09
C LEU A 97 16.51 -0.06 15.47
N GLY A 98 16.59 -1.40 15.55
CA GLY A 98 15.43 -2.24 15.84
C GLY A 98 14.44 -2.40 14.66
N ILE A 99 14.81 -1.91 13.46
CA ILE A 99 14.03 -2.11 12.24
C ILE A 99 14.57 -3.35 11.54
N ALA A 100 13.80 -4.43 11.58
CA ALA A 100 14.19 -5.68 10.95
C ALA A 100 14.34 -5.52 9.42
N PRO A 101 15.26 -6.26 8.77
CA PRO A 101 15.53 -6.12 7.34
C PRO A 101 14.30 -6.28 6.44
N PHE A 102 13.40 -7.22 6.78
CA PHE A 102 12.17 -7.43 6.02
C PHE A 102 11.21 -6.23 6.09
N VAL A 103 11.21 -5.48 7.20
CA VAL A 103 10.39 -4.26 7.36
C VAL A 103 10.92 -3.14 6.47
N LEU A 104 12.24 -3.03 6.32
CA LEU A 104 12.86 -2.08 5.38
C LEU A 104 12.52 -2.42 3.93
N ILE A 105 12.58 -3.70 3.55
CA ILE A 105 12.14 -4.14 2.22
C ILE A 105 10.69 -3.70 1.99
N ALA A 106 9.80 -4.03 2.93
CA ALA A 106 8.40 -3.68 2.81
C ALA A 106 8.16 -2.17 2.66
N ALA A 107 8.87 -1.35 3.45
CA ALA A 107 8.73 0.09 3.42
C ALA A 107 9.23 0.73 2.12
N ILE A 108 10.35 0.22 1.57
CA ILE A 108 10.97 0.80 0.37
C ILE A 108 10.30 0.27 -0.90
N THR A 109 9.95 -1.02 -0.97
CA THR A 109 9.33 -1.59 -2.17
C THR A 109 7.90 -1.14 -2.37
N ASN A 110 7.16 -0.81 -1.32
CA ASN A 110 5.78 -0.36 -1.43
C ASN A 110 5.68 1.03 -2.08
N SER A 111 4.60 1.27 -2.82
CA SER A 111 4.28 2.55 -3.45
C SER A 111 2.98 3.11 -2.88
N ASN A 112 2.74 4.39 -3.08
CA ASN A 112 1.48 5.04 -2.76
C ASN A 112 0.96 5.74 -4.02
N GLY A 113 0.10 5.06 -4.77
CA GLY A 113 -0.45 5.57 -6.03
C GLY A 113 -1.29 6.82 -5.85
N SER A 114 -1.99 6.97 -4.73
CA SER A 114 -2.76 8.18 -4.44
C SER A 114 -1.85 9.39 -4.27
N LEU A 115 -0.72 9.24 -3.58
CA LEU A 115 0.28 10.29 -3.43
C LEU A 115 0.94 10.58 -4.78
N TYR A 116 1.32 9.53 -5.52
CA TYR A 116 1.90 9.66 -6.85
C TYR A 116 1.00 10.42 -7.82
N ILE A 117 -0.29 10.06 -7.92
CA ILE A 117 -1.26 10.79 -8.77
C ILE A 117 -1.38 12.24 -8.31
N SER A 118 -1.45 12.49 -7.00
CA SER A 118 -1.58 13.84 -6.47
C SER A 118 -0.39 14.72 -6.86
N LEU A 119 0.83 14.20 -6.77
CA LEU A 119 2.04 14.95 -7.12
C LEU A 119 2.23 15.04 -8.63
N SER A 120 2.08 13.95 -9.36
CA SER A 120 2.29 13.93 -10.81
C SER A 120 1.26 14.76 -11.58
N SER A 121 0.02 14.88 -11.06
CA SER A 121 -0.97 15.78 -11.66
C SER A 121 -0.72 17.26 -11.36
N GLN A 122 0.04 17.60 -10.32
CA GLN A 122 0.37 18.98 -9.98
C GLN A 122 1.70 19.44 -10.61
N PHE A 123 2.71 18.59 -10.63
CA PHE A 123 4.08 18.92 -10.99
C PHE A 123 4.59 18.18 -12.22
N GLY A 124 3.90 17.12 -12.66
CA GLY A 124 4.26 16.31 -13.80
C GLY A 124 3.42 16.62 -15.05
N ASN A 125 3.60 15.79 -16.04
CA ASN A 125 2.84 15.83 -17.30
C ASN A 125 1.98 14.56 -17.48
N ALA A 126 1.25 14.47 -18.59
CA ALA A 126 0.37 13.32 -18.89
C ALA A 126 1.14 11.99 -18.92
N THR A 127 2.41 11.97 -19.32
CA THR A 127 3.27 10.79 -19.32
C THR A 127 3.60 10.34 -17.91
N ASP A 128 3.87 11.28 -17.02
CA ASP A 128 4.15 11.00 -15.62
C ASP A 128 2.91 10.45 -14.93
N THR A 129 1.77 11.10 -15.12
CA THR A 129 0.49 10.61 -14.57
C THR A 129 0.12 9.22 -15.13
N GLY A 130 0.41 8.96 -16.41
CA GLY A 130 0.16 7.65 -17.04
C GLY A 130 0.97 6.50 -16.46
N ALA A 131 2.14 6.75 -15.86
CA ALA A 131 2.97 5.74 -15.23
C ALA A 131 2.28 5.05 -14.03
N ILE A 132 1.19 5.62 -13.50
CA ILE A 132 0.35 5.02 -12.46
C ILE A 132 -0.15 3.63 -12.84
N SER A 133 -0.34 3.35 -14.12
CA SER A 133 -0.78 2.03 -14.60
C SER A 133 0.16 0.90 -14.17
N ILE A 134 1.46 1.16 -14.08
CA ILE A 134 2.46 0.19 -13.60
C ILE A 134 2.67 0.32 -12.10
N LEU A 135 2.71 1.56 -11.59
CA LEU A 135 2.89 1.79 -10.15
C LEU A 135 1.75 1.21 -9.31
N SER A 136 0.52 1.10 -9.86
CA SER A 136 -0.61 0.45 -9.18
C SER A 136 -0.38 -1.03 -8.88
N LEU A 137 0.48 -1.73 -9.62
CA LEU A 137 0.93 -3.08 -9.27
C LEU A 137 1.66 -3.12 -7.92
N ASN A 138 2.30 -2.02 -7.57
CA ASN A 138 3.12 -1.89 -6.37
C ASN A 138 2.39 -1.15 -5.22
N ASP A 139 1.16 -0.73 -5.40
CA ASP A 139 0.33 -0.14 -4.34
C ASP A 139 -0.17 -1.17 -3.32
N GLY A 140 -0.17 -2.45 -3.71
CA GLY A 140 -0.50 -3.57 -2.85
C GLY A 140 0.75 -4.34 -2.41
N PRO A 141 0.59 -5.38 -1.59
CA PRO A 141 1.71 -6.15 -1.05
C PRO A 141 2.37 -7.09 -2.07
N PHE A 142 1.99 -7.09 -3.34
CA PHE A 142 2.41 -8.09 -4.33
C PHE A 142 3.92 -8.14 -4.50
N PHE A 143 4.55 -7.04 -4.89
CA PHE A 143 6.00 -6.98 -5.06
C PHE A 143 6.77 -7.11 -3.74
N THR A 144 6.20 -6.60 -2.65
CA THR A 144 6.77 -6.77 -1.31
C THR A 144 6.84 -8.25 -0.91
N LEU A 145 5.77 -9.02 -1.16
CA LEU A 145 5.75 -10.46 -0.88
C LEU A 145 6.76 -11.22 -1.75
N ILE A 146 6.88 -10.86 -3.03
CA ILE A 146 7.89 -11.43 -3.93
C ILE A 146 9.30 -11.12 -3.42
N ALA A 147 9.57 -9.86 -3.05
CA ALA A 147 10.88 -9.44 -2.55
C ALA A 147 11.26 -10.20 -1.26
N LEU A 148 10.33 -10.32 -0.33
CA LEU A 148 10.54 -11.04 0.94
C LEU A 148 10.77 -12.54 0.71
N GLY A 149 10.01 -13.16 -0.17
CA GLY A 149 10.19 -14.58 -0.52
C GLY A 149 11.51 -14.83 -1.26
N ALA A 150 11.86 -13.99 -2.24
CA ALA A 150 13.09 -14.12 -3.02
C ALA A 150 14.36 -13.87 -2.20
N THR A 151 14.30 -12.99 -1.19
CA THR A 151 15.44 -12.73 -0.29
C THR A 151 15.61 -13.77 0.79
N GLY A 152 14.62 -14.66 1.00
CA GLY A 152 14.61 -15.64 2.09
C GLY A 152 14.45 -15.01 3.49
N LEU A 153 14.19 -13.71 3.59
CA LEU A 153 14.01 -13.01 4.86
C LEU A 153 12.65 -13.27 5.50
N ALA A 154 11.68 -13.76 4.72
CA ALA A 154 10.40 -14.23 5.22
C ALA A 154 9.93 -15.45 4.42
N ASN A 155 9.35 -16.40 5.13
CA ASN A 155 8.70 -17.55 4.47
C ASN A 155 7.30 -17.13 4.02
N ILE A 156 7.16 -16.82 2.73
CA ILE A 156 5.90 -16.37 2.16
C ILE A 156 5.17 -17.58 1.53
N PRO A 157 4.05 -18.02 2.10
CA PRO A 157 3.26 -19.10 1.52
C PRO A 157 2.77 -18.71 0.12
N ILE A 158 2.84 -19.64 -0.85
CA ILE A 158 2.32 -19.43 -2.21
C ILE A 158 0.85 -19.01 -2.19
N LYS A 159 0.06 -19.51 -1.24
CA LYS A 159 -1.34 -19.10 -1.05
C LYS A 159 -1.49 -17.61 -0.82
N SER A 160 -0.55 -16.96 -0.10
CA SER A 160 -0.58 -15.52 0.13
C SER A 160 -0.33 -14.72 -1.15
N LEU A 161 0.56 -15.21 -2.02
CA LEU A 161 0.77 -14.60 -3.36
C LEU A 161 -0.47 -14.76 -4.24
N ILE A 162 -1.08 -15.93 -4.25
CA ILE A 162 -2.33 -16.18 -4.99
C ILE A 162 -3.46 -15.29 -4.48
N ALA A 163 -3.59 -15.14 -3.16
CA ALA A 163 -4.62 -14.29 -2.54
C ALA A 163 -4.51 -12.81 -2.95
N VAL A 164 -3.32 -12.31 -3.23
CA VAL A 164 -3.10 -10.95 -3.76
C VAL A 164 -3.29 -10.92 -5.27
N LEU A 165 -2.80 -11.93 -5.98
CA LEU A 165 -2.81 -11.96 -7.43
C LEU A 165 -4.23 -12.10 -8.01
N VAL A 166 -5.09 -12.92 -7.40
CA VAL A 166 -6.45 -13.17 -7.91
C VAL A 166 -7.29 -11.88 -8.00
N PRO A 167 -7.48 -11.08 -6.93
CA PRO A 167 -8.26 -9.85 -7.04
C PRO A 167 -7.60 -8.82 -7.98
N LEU A 168 -6.27 -8.75 -8.01
CA LEU A 168 -5.54 -7.87 -8.92
C LEU A 168 -5.79 -8.25 -10.39
N LEU A 169 -5.76 -9.55 -10.74
CA LEU A 169 -6.07 -10.03 -12.08
C LEU A 169 -7.55 -9.80 -12.45
N ILE A 170 -8.48 -10.01 -11.52
CA ILE A 170 -9.90 -9.68 -11.76
C ILE A 170 -10.03 -8.21 -12.16
N GLY A 171 -9.43 -7.31 -11.41
CA GLY A 171 -9.41 -5.89 -11.72
C GLY A 171 -8.78 -5.60 -13.09
N PHE A 172 -7.61 -6.20 -13.35
CA PHE A 172 -6.89 -6.05 -14.60
C PHE A 172 -7.72 -6.46 -15.82
N PHE A 173 -8.27 -7.67 -15.81
CA PHE A 173 -9.08 -8.16 -16.94
C PHE A 173 -10.33 -7.31 -17.13
N TRP A 174 -11.10 -7.06 -16.08
CA TRP A 174 -12.34 -6.30 -16.18
C TRP A 174 -12.09 -4.85 -16.57
N GLY A 175 -11.08 -4.20 -15.99
CA GLY A 175 -10.72 -2.82 -16.33
C GLY A 175 -10.24 -2.63 -17.76
N ASN A 176 -9.70 -3.69 -18.40
CA ASN A 176 -9.28 -3.64 -19.80
C ASN A 176 -10.42 -4.04 -20.77
N LEU A 177 -11.41 -4.79 -20.30
CA LEU A 177 -12.59 -5.15 -21.08
C LEU A 177 -13.64 -4.04 -21.06
N ASP A 178 -13.81 -3.36 -19.93
CA ASP A 178 -14.84 -2.34 -19.74
C ASP A 178 -14.24 -1.06 -19.15
N LYS A 179 -14.23 0.00 -19.95
CA LYS A 179 -13.81 1.33 -19.52
C LYS A 179 -14.70 1.90 -18.41
N GLY A 180 -16.01 1.64 -18.47
CA GLY A 180 -16.96 2.09 -17.43
C GLY A 180 -16.61 1.50 -16.07
N PHE A 181 -16.27 0.21 -16.01
CA PHE A 181 -15.79 -0.45 -14.80
C PHE A 181 -14.48 0.19 -14.29
N ARG A 182 -13.51 0.45 -15.18
CA ARG A 182 -12.26 1.13 -14.83
C ARG A 182 -12.51 2.49 -14.21
N ASP A 183 -13.36 3.30 -14.83
CA ASP A 183 -13.67 4.66 -14.36
C ASP A 183 -14.41 4.62 -13.02
N ALA A 184 -15.32 3.67 -12.83
CA ALA A 184 -15.99 3.42 -11.55
C ALA A 184 -14.98 3.03 -10.44
N CYS A 185 -14.06 2.10 -10.71
CA CYS A 185 -13.00 1.71 -9.79
C CYS A 185 -12.11 2.89 -9.40
N LYS A 186 -11.70 3.70 -10.39
CA LYS A 186 -10.90 4.91 -10.14
C LYS A 186 -11.64 5.90 -9.23
N THR A 187 -12.94 6.04 -9.42
CA THR A 187 -13.78 6.91 -8.57
C THR A 187 -13.97 6.32 -7.16
N ALA A 188 -14.04 4.99 -7.04
CA ALA A 188 -14.19 4.30 -5.77
C ALA A 188 -12.90 4.23 -4.94
N GLN A 189 -11.73 4.39 -5.55
CA GLN A 189 -10.43 4.26 -4.87
C GLN A 189 -10.33 5.06 -3.56
N PRO A 190 -10.72 6.35 -3.50
CA PRO A 190 -10.65 7.12 -2.27
C PRO A 190 -11.53 6.56 -1.15
N ILE A 191 -12.69 6.01 -1.50
CA ILE A 191 -13.64 5.42 -0.53
C ILE A 191 -13.06 4.12 0.01
N VAL A 192 -12.58 3.24 -0.85
CA VAL A 192 -11.95 1.97 -0.47
C VAL A 192 -10.75 2.22 0.44
N THR A 193 -9.88 3.17 0.07
CA THR A 193 -8.72 3.56 0.87
C THR A 193 -9.14 4.07 2.26
N PHE A 194 -10.19 4.89 2.33
CA PHE A 194 -10.72 5.43 3.59
C PHE A 194 -11.15 4.31 4.53
N PHE A 195 -11.98 3.37 4.09
CA PHE A 195 -12.45 2.26 4.94
C PHE A 195 -11.34 1.25 5.28
N MET A 196 -10.43 0.98 4.36
CA MET A 196 -9.25 0.16 4.60
C MET A 196 -8.40 0.73 5.74
N THR A 197 -8.14 2.03 5.73
CA THR A 197 -7.33 2.68 6.76
C THR A 197 -8.03 2.75 8.12
N ILE A 198 -9.35 2.91 8.16
CA ILE A 198 -10.11 2.79 9.42
C ILE A 198 -9.96 1.37 9.99
N SER A 199 -10.12 0.34 9.17
CA SER A 199 -9.98 -1.06 9.63
C SER A 199 -8.58 -1.40 10.14
N ILE A 200 -7.55 -0.78 9.59
CA ILE A 200 -6.18 -0.88 10.11
C ILE A 200 -6.08 -0.17 11.47
N GLY A 201 -6.54 1.07 11.54
CA GLY A 201 -6.49 1.87 12.76
C GLY A 201 -7.30 1.29 13.91
N ALA A 202 -8.45 0.67 13.62
CA ALA A 202 -9.31 0.02 14.61
C ALA A 202 -8.62 -1.17 15.34
N LYS A 203 -7.60 -1.75 14.74
CA LYS A 203 -6.77 -2.84 15.32
C LYS A 203 -5.44 -2.36 15.89
N THR A 204 -5.17 -1.06 15.83
CA THR A 204 -3.92 -0.46 16.30
C THR A 204 -4.22 0.41 17.51
N ASP A 205 -3.49 0.24 18.61
CA ASP A 205 -3.58 1.10 19.77
C ASP A 205 -2.38 2.07 19.84
N VAL A 206 -2.55 3.16 20.62
CA VAL A 206 -1.49 4.16 20.81
C VAL A 206 -0.27 3.56 21.50
N LYS A 207 -0.44 2.55 22.36
CA LYS A 207 0.69 1.89 23.02
C LYS A 207 1.59 1.20 22.01
N THR A 208 1.00 0.50 21.02
CA THR A 208 1.73 -0.12 19.92
C THR A 208 2.52 0.92 19.12
N ILE A 209 1.94 2.11 18.86
CA ILE A 209 2.63 3.21 18.17
C ILE A 209 3.79 3.75 19.03
N LEU A 210 3.55 3.95 20.34
CA LEU A 210 4.58 4.45 21.24
C LEU A 210 5.74 3.46 21.42
N THR A 211 5.47 2.15 21.45
CA THR A 211 6.50 1.11 21.51
C THR A 211 7.33 1.01 20.24
N ALA A 212 6.77 1.39 19.08
CA ALA A 212 7.54 1.52 17.85
C ALA A 212 8.61 2.64 17.94
N GLY A 213 8.39 3.65 18.78
CA GLY A 213 9.38 4.66 19.15
C GLY A 213 10.09 5.33 17.97
N ALA A 214 11.39 5.59 18.14
CA ALA A 214 12.24 6.20 17.12
C ALA A 214 12.32 5.36 15.83
N SER A 215 12.28 4.04 15.93
CA SER A 215 12.30 3.12 14.78
C SER A 215 11.11 3.34 13.86
N GLY A 216 9.91 3.54 14.41
CA GLY A 216 8.70 3.82 13.63
C GLY A 216 8.78 5.17 12.88
N ILE A 217 9.34 6.19 13.53
CA ILE A 217 9.55 7.51 12.89
C ILE A 217 10.55 7.39 11.74
N VAL A 218 11.69 6.74 11.99
CA VAL A 218 12.73 6.53 10.96
C VAL A 218 12.15 5.74 9.78
N LEU A 219 11.40 4.67 10.04
CA LEU A 219 10.76 3.88 9.00
C LEU A 219 9.74 4.70 8.19
N GLY A 220 8.93 5.52 8.87
CA GLY A 220 7.99 6.43 8.23
C GLY A 220 8.68 7.44 7.32
N LEU A 221 9.80 8.02 7.75
CA LEU A 221 10.61 8.93 6.95
C LEU A 221 11.23 8.24 5.73
N ILE A 222 11.78 7.02 5.90
CA ILE A 222 12.31 6.21 4.80
C ILE A 222 11.18 5.92 3.78
N SER A 223 10.03 5.46 4.25
CA SER A 223 8.89 5.18 3.38
C SER A 223 8.41 6.42 2.62
N ALA A 224 8.32 7.57 3.29
CA ALA A 224 7.93 8.83 2.67
C ALA A 224 8.97 9.34 1.65
N ALA A 225 10.26 9.19 1.94
CA ALA A 225 11.34 9.60 1.04
C ALA A 225 11.46 8.71 -0.19
N THR A 226 10.97 7.46 -0.12
CA THR A 226 11.02 6.48 -1.22
C THR A 226 9.67 6.32 -1.93
N ALA A 227 8.60 6.95 -1.44
CA ALA A 227 7.27 6.92 -2.07
C ALA A 227 7.21 7.78 -3.33
#